data_3e972cec9f6d2014e121d7d3f0d0d75f
#
_entry.id   3e972cec9f6d2014e121d7d3f0d0d75f
#
_cell.length_a   1.000
_cell.length_b   1.000
_cell.length_c   1.000
_cell.angle_alpha   90.00
_cell.angle_beta   90.00
_cell.angle_gamma   90.00
#
_symmetry.space_group_name_H-M   'P 1'
#
loop_
_entity.id
_entity.type
_entity.pdbx_description
1 polymer ?
#
loop_
_entity_poly.entity_id
_entity_poly.type
_entity_poly.pdbx_seq_one_letter_code
_entity_poly.pdbx_strand_id
1 'polypeptide(L)'
;MNGLYLPQRLSRRGFIQTAAAAGAALMLPGSVLAATASASPDLSGMPGVGAVGAGPKTPLVFGHRGASALRPEHTLASYAKAIADGADYIEPDLCSTRDGVLVARHEAFLSETTDVASHPEFASRKTRKTIDGETHEGWFVDDFTLAELKTLRAVERLPQYRPGSARYDGMFQVLTFEEIIDFTAAEAAARGRIIGLVPELKHSTYFASVGLPLEDRFLSILAAHDYTRRNPVQIQSFEVANLKYMRGKLGQRANLRLMQLVIAENVRPMDVAKAGGTLTFAQMCTPAGLRDIAQYADVVAPPTRALIPLKKDGSLDQTSSLVDDAHKVGLRVEPWTFRPENHFLAADFRNNAGDTARNEAGSIAEIKRYIATGMDGFFTDDPALGRAALA
;
A
#
# COMPACT_ATOMS: atom_id res chain seq x y z
N MET A 1 12.70 -0.50 -23.55
CA MET A 1 13.00 -1.46 -22.47
C MET A 1 12.18 -1.00 -21.27
N ASN A 2 11.08 -1.68 -21.00
CA ASN A 2 10.03 -1.18 -20.10
C ASN A 2 10.28 -1.73 -18.70
N GLY A 3 10.93 -0.94 -17.85
CA GLY A 3 10.99 -1.23 -16.43
C GLY A 3 9.76 -0.71 -15.71
N LEU A 4 8.67 -1.45 -15.74
CA LEU A 4 7.73 -1.44 -14.64
C LEU A 4 8.52 -1.86 -13.41
N TYR A 5 8.55 -1.04 -12.35
CA TYR A 5 8.90 -1.52 -11.02
C TYR A 5 7.70 -2.33 -10.51
N LEU A 6 7.51 -3.46 -11.15
CA LEU A 6 6.93 -4.65 -10.57
C LEU A 6 8.05 -5.35 -9.80
N PRO A 7 7.77 -6.07 -8.74
CA PRO A 7 8.77 -6.96 -8.13
C PRO A 7 9.44 -7.76 -9.25
N GLN A 8 10.77 -7.88 -9.19
CA GLN A 8 11.57 -8.55 -10.21
C GLN A 8 10.95 -9.92 -10.52
N ARG A 9 10.88 -10.25 -11.81
CA ARG A 9 10.32 -11.51 -12.30
C ARG A 9 10.84 -12.68 -11.49
N LEU A 10 9.94 -13.43 -10.87
CA LEU A 10 10.22 -14.72 -10.25
C LEU A 10 10.95 -15.61 -11.28
N SER A 11 12.21 -15.87 -11.03
CA SER A 11 13.02 -16.79 -11.83
C SER A 11 12.46 -18.21 -11.68
N ARG A 12 12.05 -18.83 -12.80
CA ARG A 12 11.46 -20.18 -12.89
C ARG A 12 12.42 -21.32 -12.59
N ARG A 13 13.44 -21.16 -11.73
CA ARG A 13 14.37 -22.26 -11.40
C ARG A 13 14.65 -22.28 -9.90
N GLY A 14 14.01 -23.20 -9.19
CA GLY A 14 14.36 -23.49 -7.80
C GLY A 14 13.30 -24.17 -6.95
N PHE A 15 12.38 -24.93 -7.55
CA PHE A 15 11.49 -25.76 -6.76
C PHE A 15 11.73 -27.24 -7.13
N ILE A 16 12.66 -27.94 -6.46
CA ILE A 16 12.64 -29.40 -6.22
C ILE A 16 13.80 -29.75 -5.25
N GLN A 17 13.43 -30.54 -4.22
CA GLN A 17 14.27 -31.32 -3.27
C GLN A 17 14.86 -30.51 -2.09
N THR A 18 14.58 -30.86 -0.86
CA THR A 18 14.83 -32.19 -0.22
C THR A 18 13.99 -32.32 1.06
N ALA A 19 13.51 -33.54 1.27
CA ALA A 19 12.89 -33.99 2.52
C ALA A 19 13.95 -34.64 3.43
N ALA A 20 13.62 -34.65 4.74
CA ALA A 20 14.07 -35.59 5.77
C ALA A 20 15.50 -35.50 6.34
N ALA A 21 15.57 -35.12 7.61
CA ALA A 21 16.35 -35.88 8.62
C ALA A 21 15.76 -35.62 10.03
N ALA A 22 15.38 -36.66 10.69
CA ALA A 22 14.96 -36.71 12.08
C ALA A 22 16.17 -36.64 13.04
N GLY A 23 15.95 -36.06 14.26
CA GLY A 23 16.98 -36.13 15.28
C GLY A 23 16.63 -35.47 16.62
N ALA A 24 16.12 -36.28 17.55
CA ALA A 24 16.26 -36.24 19.00
C ALA A 24 15.93 -34.96 19.81
N ALA A 25 14.90 -35.14 20.61
CA ALA A 25 14.49 -34.29 21.72
C ALA A 25 15.53 -34.28 22.87
N LEU A 26 15.80 -33.09 23.42
CA LEU A 26 16.28 -32.89 24.78
C LEU A 26 15.29 -31.98 25.49
N MET A 27 14.55 -32.56 26.46
CA MET A 27 13.67 -31.83 27.34
C MET A 27 14.46 -31.01 28.36
N LEU A 28 14.19 -29.72 28.47
CA LEU A 28 14.45 -28.90 29.65
C LEU A 28 13.11 -28.31 30.15
N PRO A 29 12.89 -28.19 31.46
CA PRO A 29 11.58 -27.88 32.04
C PRO A 29 11.19 -26.42 31.82
N GLY A 30 9.97 -26.25 31.37
CA GLY A 30 9.35 -25.04 30.91
C GLY A 30 9.20 -23.93 31.94
N SER A 31 9.41 -22.72 31.40
CA SER A 31 8.66 -21.56 31.86
C SER A 31 7.54 -21.36 30.86
N VAL A 32 6.32 -21.66 31.24
CA VAL A 32 5.10 -21.34 30.53
C VAL A 32 4.97 -19.81 30.56
N LEU A 33 5.47 -19.14 29.55
CA LEU A 33 5.00 -17.80 29.23
C LEU A 33 3.56 -18.01 28.73
N ALA A 34 2.60 -17.71 29.62
CA ALA A 34 1.21 -17.58 29.22
C ALA A 34 1.14 -16.56 28.09
N ALA A 35 0.86 -17.05 26.88
CA ALA A 35 0.42 -16.19 25.80
C ALA A 35 -0.84 -15.48 26.32
N THR A 36 -0.73 -14.20 26.63
CA THR A 36 -1.90 -13.37 26.87
C THR A 36 -2.70 -13.41 25.59
N ALA A 37 -3.84 -14.11 25.63
CA ALA A 37 -4.82 -14.04 24.56
C ALA A 37 -5.10 -12.54 24.34
N SER A 38 -4.69 -12.00 23.20
CA SER A 38 -5.00 -10.62 22.87
C SER A 38 -6.50 -10.50 22.83
N ALA A 39 -7.07 -9.70 23.72
CA ALA A 39 -8.50 -9.41 23.73
C ALA A 39 -8.87 -8.87 22.34
N SER A 40 -9.95 -9.36 21.75
CA SER A 40 -10.48 -8.80 20.50
C SER A 40 -10.70 -7.30 20.67
N PRO A 41 -10.33 -6.47 19.68
CA PRO A 41 -10.49 -5.02 19.79
C PRO A 41 -11.96 -4.65 19.99
N ASP A 42 -12.21 -3.68 20.88
CA ASP A 42 -13.56 -3.12 21.07
C ASP A 42 -13.88 -2.15 19.92
N LEU A 43 -14.80 -2.56 19.06
CA LEU A 43 -15.26 -1.78 17.91
C LEU A 43 -16.62 -1.09 18.15
N SER A 44 -17.13 -1.12 19.39
CA SER A 44 -18.47 -0.59 19.72
C SER A 44 -18.63 0.92 19.43
N GLY A 45 -17.54 1.68 19.49
CA GLY A 45 -17.53 3.13 19.20
C GLY A 45 -17.50 3.49 17.71
N MET A 46 -17.39 2.51 16.80
CA MET A 46 -17.35 2.80 15.35
C MET A 46 -18.77 3.04 14.80
N PRO A 47 -18.94 3.95 13.83
CA PRO A 47 -20.23 4.24 13.23
C PRO A 47 -20.92 3.00 12.65
N GLY A 48 -22.23 2.95 12.73
CA GLY A 48 -23.05 1.88 12.15
C GLY A 48 -23.01 1.85 10.61
N VAL A 49 -23.65 0.80 10.05
CA VAL A 49 -23.72 0.57 8.60
C VAL A 49 -24.48 1.68 7.92
N GLY A 50 -23.85 2.33 6.92
CA GLY A 50 -24.53 3.09 5.88
C GLY A 50 -24.59 2.26 4.61
N ALA A 51 -25.61 2.46 3.77
CA ALA A 51 -25.64 1.83 2.45
C ALA A 51 -24.36 2.16 1.69
N VAL A 52 -23.77 1.16 1.03
CA VAL A 52 -22.67 1.38 0.08
C VAL A 52 -23.26 2.24 -1.04
N GLY A 53 -23.06 3.57 -0.94
CA GLY A 53 -23.64 4.53 -1.89
C GLY A 53 -22.99 4.41 -3.26
N ALA A 54 -23.65 5.00 -4.26
CA ALA A 54 -23.05 5.23 -5.57
C ALA A 54 -21.64 5.82 -5.43
N GLY A 55 -20.76 5.53 -6.37
CA GLY A 55 -19.40 6.08 -6.41
C GLY A 55 -19.38 7.62 -6.28
N PRO A 56 -18.24 8.22 -5.98
CA PRO A 56 -18.14 9.67 -5.90
C PRO A 56 -18.47 10.28 -7.25
N LYS A 57 -19.12 11.46 -7.24
CA LYS A 57 -19.46 12.16 -8.49
C LYS A 57 -18.21 12.56 -9.29
N THR A 58 -17.11 12.75 -8.59
CA THR A 58 -15.78 13.07 -9.15
C THR A 58 -14.79 12.09 -8.57
N PRO A 59 -13.88 11.51 -9.37
CA PRO A 59 -12.88 10.58 -8.87
C PRO A 59 -12.07 11.13 -7.70
N LEU A 60 -11.83 10.29 -6.69
CA LEU A 60 -11.03 10.65 -5.51
C LEU A 60 -9.53 10.67 -5.86
N VAL A 61 -8.79 11.60 -5.26
CA VAL A 61 -7.33 11.70 -5.40
C VAL A 61 -6.67 11.18 -4.14
N PHE A 62 -5.91 10.09 -4.27
CA PHE A 62 -5.12 9.50 -3.19
C PHE A 62 -3.66 9.90 -3.32
N GLY A 63 -3.10 10.54 -2.29
CA GLY A 63 -1.68 10.84 -2.20
C GLY A 63 -0.89 9.59 -1.84
N HIS A 64 -0.35 8.90 -2.86
CA HIS A 64 0.38 7.64 -2.76
C HIS A 64 1.68 7.82 -1.97
N ARG A 65 1.72 7.31 -0.74
CA ARG A 65 2.78 7.55 0.26
C ARG A 65 2.97 9.05 0.57
N GLY A 66 1.90 9.83 0.41
CA GLY A 66 1.90 11.28 0.41
C GLY A 66 2.07 11.88 -0.98
N ALA A 67 2.80 12.99 -1.12
CA ALA A 67 3.25 13.56 -2.40
C ALA A 67 4.67 13.06 -2.71
N SER A 68 4.81 11.75 -2.94
CA SER A 68 6.08 11.04 -3.01
C SER A 68 6.95 11.41 -4.22
N ALA A 69 6.38 12.06 -5.25
CA ALA A 69 7.18 12.66 -6.31
C ALA A 69 7.96 13.92 -5.87
N LEU A 70 7.59 14.51 -4.73
CA LEU A 70 8.07 15.82 -4.29
C LEU A 70 8.79 15.79 -2.93
N ARG A 71 8.58 14.75 -2.12
CA ARG A 71 9.15 14.55 -0.78
C ARG A 71 9.40 13.06 -0.56
N PRO A 72 10.41 12.68 0.22
CA PRO A 72 10.61 11.28 0.58
C PRO A 72 9.33 10.64 1.13
N GLU A 73 8.98 9.47 0.60
CA GLU A 73 7.73 8.77 0.90
C GLU A 73 7.52 8.52 2.39
N HIS A 74 6.26 8.46 2.83
CA HIS A 74 5.88 8.15 4.21
C HIS A 74 6.46 9.08 5.27
N THR A 75 6.67 10.35 4.93
CA THR A 75 7.11 11.39 5.86
C THR A 75 5.99 12.41 6.13
N LEU A 76 6.05 13.11 7.27
CA LEU A 76 5.09 14.20 7.53
C LEU A 76 5.10 15.26 6.43
N ALA A 77 6.29 15.55 5.87
CA ALA A 77 6.41 16.52 4.78
C ALA A 77 5.72 16.03 3.49
N SER A 78 5.78 14.72 3.20
CA SER A 78 5.09 14.12 2.06
C SER A 78 3.57 14.18 2.24
N TYR A 79 3.06 13.83 3.41
CA TYR A 79 1.64 13.90 3.73
C TYR A 79 1.12 15.34 3.76
N ALA A 80 1.86 16.26 4.40
CA ALA A 80 1.50 17.68 4.43
C ALA A 80 1.39 18.26 3.01
N LYS A 81 2.36 17.93 2.14
CA LYS A 81 2.36 18.36 0.75
C LYS A 81 1.16 17.79 -0.01
N ALA A 82 0.87 16.48 0.13
CA ALA A 82 -0.29 15.86 -0.49
C ALA A 82 -1.61 16.53 -0.08
N ILE A 83 -1.78 16.80 1.21
CA ILE A 83 -2.96 17.48 1.74
C ILE A 83 -3.07 18.92 1.22
N ALA A 84 -1.96 19.65 1.17
CA ALA A 84 -1.90 21.00 0.64
C ALA A 84 -2.23 21.05 -0.87
N ASP A 85 -1.82 20.04 -1.61
CA ASP A 85 -2.08 19.86 -3.04
C ASP A 85 -3.49 19.32 -3.34
N GLY A 86 -4.31 19.11 -2.31
CA GLY A 86 -5.71 18.78 -2.47
C GLY A 86 -6.02 17.28 -2.52
N ALA A 87 -5.15 16.38 -2.06
CA ALA A 87 -5.51 14.98 -1.90
C ALA A 87 -6.75 14.81 -1.02
N ASP A 88 -7.66 13.92 -1.40
CA ASP A 88 -8.83 13.54 -0.59
C ASP A 88 -8.42 12.58 0.52
N TYR A 89 -7.44 11.73 0.23
CA TYR A 89 -6.87 10.73 1.14
C TYR A 89 -5.36 10.79 1.11
N ILE A 90 -4.74 10.44 2.22
CA ILE A 90 -3.31 10.10 2.27
C ILE A 90 -3.14 8.60 2.54
N GLU A 91 -2.11 8.02 1.96
CA GLU A 91 -1.85 6.59 2.04
C GLU A 91 -0.61 6.29 2.86
N PRO A 92 -0.75 5.61 4.01
CA PRO A 92 0.34 4.96 4.72
C PRO A 92 0.38 3.46 4.46
N ASP A 93 1.52 2.94 3.99
CA ASP A 93 1.83 1.52 4.01
C ASP A 93 2.33 1.12 5.39
N LEU A 94 1.85 0.04 5.98
CA LEU A 94 2.11 -0.32 7.36
C LEU A 94 2.85 -1.64 7.51
N CYS A 95 3.98 -1.58 8.21
CA CYS A 95 4.78 -2.71 8.65
C CYS A 95 4.89 -2.72 10.19
N SER A 96 5.21 -3.87 10.80
CA SER A 96 5.39 -3.98 12.24
C SER A 96 6.86 -3.92 12.65
N THR A 97 7.18 -3.13 13.67
CA THR A 97 8.46 -3.18 14.36
C THR A 97 8.59 -4.47 15.20
N ARG A 98 9.81 -4.77 15.69
CA ARG A 98 10.07 -5.90 16.60
C ARG A 98 9.24 -5.85 17.89
N ASP A 99 9.00 -4.66 18.42
CA ASP A 99 8.17 -4.43 19.61
C ASP A 99 6.71 -4.18 19.25
N GLY A 100 6.36 -4.41 17.96
CA GLY A 100 5.01 -4.53 17.47
C GLY A 100 4.30 -3.21 17.24
N VAL A 101 4.97 -2.11 17.02
CA VAL A 101 4.35 -0.84 16.64
C VAL A 101 4.18 -0.80 15.11
N LEU A 102 3.02 -0.33 14.63
CA LEU A 102 2.78 -0.15 13.19
C LEU A 102 3.45 1.15 12.73
N VAL A 103 4.37 1.03 11.77
CA VAL A 103 5.13 2.14 11.20
C VAL A 103 4.91 2.23 9.69
N ALA A 104 4.99 3.43 9.16
CA ALA A 104 4.78 3.66 7.72
C ALA A 104 6.04 3.30 6.92
N ARG A 105 6.00 2.15 6.25
CA ARG A 105 7.01 1.64 5.31
C ARG A 105 6.37 0.78 4.23
N HIS A 106 6.77 1.00 2.96
CA HIS A 106 6.25 0.21 1.84
C HIS A 106 6.79 -1.22 1.85
N GLU A 107 8.08 -1.39 2.10
CA GLU A 107 8.67 -2.71 2.29
C GLU A 107 9.01 -2.97 3.76
N ALA A 108 9.07 -4.25 4.12
CA ALA A 108 9.58 -4.67 5.40
C ALA A 108 11.10 -4.43 5.55
N PHE A 109 11.85 -4.12 4.50
CA PHE A 109 13.27 -3.78 4.57
C PHE A 109 13.50 -2.26 4.50
N LEU A 110 14.55 -1.81 5.18
CA LEU A 110 14.83 -0.39 5.44
C LEU A 110 15.85 0.21 4.48
N SER A 111 16.59 -0.63 3.74
CA SER A 111 17.82 -0.26 3.06
C SER A 111 17.67 0.82 1.98
N GLU A 112 16.52 0.86 1.29
CA GLU A 112 16.33 1.75 0.13
C GLU A 112 15.66 3.08 0.49
N THR A 113 15.01 3.15 1.65
CA THR A 113 14.17 4.29 2.03
C THR A 113 14.54 4.90 3.37
N THR A 114 15.67 4.45 3.95
CA THR A 114 16.26 5.04 5.16
C THR A 114 17.78 5.10 5.06
N ASP A 115 18.38 5.91 5.91
CA ASP A 115 19.83 6.05 6.06
C ASP A 115 20.48 4.94 6.92
N VAL A 116 19.81 3.83 7.17
CA VAL A 116 20.26 2.74 8.07
C VAL A 116 21.67 2.23 7.75
N ALA A 117 22.07 2.25 6.47
CA ALA A 117 23.42 1.83 6.05
C ALA A 117 24.54 2.76 6.57
N SER A 118 24.23 4.00 6.95
CA SER A 118 25.17 4.96 7.54
C SER A 118 25.23 4.89 9.07
N HIS A 119 24.52 3.94 9.69
CA HIS A 119 24.46 3.72 11.13
C HIS A 119 25.34 2.53 11.55
N PRO A 120 26.61 2.73 11.97
CA PRO A 120 27.53 1.64 12.29
C PRO A 120 27.04 0.76 13.44
N GLU A 121 26.24 1.30 14.38
CA GLU A 121 25.63 0.54 15.47
C GLU A 121 24.67 -0.55 14.99
N PHE A 122 24.13 -0.43 13.78
CA PHE A 122 23.23 -1.40 13.17
C PHE A 122 23.91 -2.31 12.11
N ALA A 123 25.21 -2.17 11.87
CA ALA A 123 25.92 -2.91 10.84
C ALA A 123 25.80 -4.44 11.03
N SER A 124 25.87 -4.93 12.28
CA SER A 124 25.76 -6.35 12.62
C SER A 124 24.34 -6.94 12.42
N ARG A 125 23.32 -6.11 12.21
CA ARG A 125 21.93 -6.55 11.97
C ARG A 125 21.64 -6.76 10.49
N LYS A 126 22.57 -6.41 9.60
CA LYS A 126 22.42 -6.69 8.17
C LYS A 126 22.29 -8.21 7.99
N THR A 127 21.19 -8.63 7.37
CA THR A 127 20.85 -10.05 7.23
C THR A 127 20.13 -10.32 5.93
N ARG A 128 19.81 -11.59 5.66
CA ARG A 128 19.04 -12.01 4.49
C ARG A 128 17.72 -12.62 4.94
N LYS A 129 16.61 -12.10 4.40
CA LYS A 129 15.27 -12.63 4.64
C LYS A 129 14.53 -12.85 3.33
N THR A 130 13.61 -13.82 3.33
CA THR A 130 12.68 -14.06 2.22
C THR A 130 11.30 -13.53 2.63
N ILE A 131 10.79 -12.57 1.88
CA ILE A 131 9.50 -11.93 2.09
C ILE A 131 8.71 -12.09 0.81
N ASP A 132 7.50 -12.65 0.91
CA ASP A 132 6.60 -12.89 -0.23
C ASP A 132 7.25 -13.62 -1.42
N GLY A 133 8.18 -14.53 -1.10
CA GLY A 133 8.89 -15.34 -2.08
C GLY A 133 10.14 -14.68 -2.68
N GLU A 134 10.42 -13.41 -2.35
CA GLU A 134 11.63 -12.70 -2.78
C GLU A 134 12.66 -12.61 -1.64
N THR A 135 13.94 -12.87 -1.97
CA THR A 135 15.02 -12.79 -1.00
C THR A 135 15.73 -11.45 -1.09
N HIS A 136 15.75 -10.74 0.01
CA HIS A 136 16.41 -9.45 0.18
C HIS A 136 17.57 -9.56 1.16
N GLU A 137 18.61 -8.76 0.96
CA GLU A 137 19.74 -8.60 1.88
C GLU A 137 19.83 -7.15 2.35
N GLY A 138 19.74 -6.95 3.65
CA GLY A 138 19.74 -5.60 4.23
C GLY A 138 19.27 -5.61 5.68
N TRP A 139 18.61 -4.52 6.07
CA TRP A 139 18.03 -4.34 7.40
C TRP A 139 16.51 -4.38 7.29
N PHE A 140 15.86 -5.03 8.25
CA PHE A 140 14.41 -5.28 8.20
C PHE A 140 13.71 -4.66 9.39
N VAL A 141 12.53 -4.09 9.17
CA VAL A 141 11.78 -3.33 10.17
C VAL A 141 11.45 -4.17 11.42
N ASP A 142 11.20 -5.45 11.24
CA ASP A 142 10.90 -6.41 12.32
C ASP A 142 12.13 -6.83 13.15
N ASP A 143 13.33 -6.39 12.79
CA ASP A 143 14.54 -6.54 13.62
C ASP A 143 14.78 -5.32 14.52
N PHE A 144 14.01 -4.23 14.37
CA PHE A 144 14.20 -2.96 15.08
C PHE A 144 13.01 -2.65 15.99
N THR A 145 13.29 -2.10 17.17
CA THR A 145 12.26 -1.45 18.00
C THR A 145 11.89 -0.09 17.42
N LEU A 146 10.73 0.44 17.82
CA LEU A 146 10.34 1.80 17.45
C LEU A 146 11.41 2.82 17.84
N ALA A 147 11.97 2.71 19.05
CA ALA A 147 13.00 3.64 19.54
C ALA A 147 14.22 3.66 18.62
N GLU A 148 14.66 2.50 18.12
CA GLU A 148 15.76 2.39 17.16
C GLU A 148 15.36 2.97 15.79
N LEU A 149 14.18 2.68 15.27
CA LEU A 149 13.70 3.24 14.00
C LEU A 149 13.60 4.77 14.04
N LYS A 150 13.26 5.36 15.18
CA LYS A 150 13.20 6.82 15.36
C LYS A 150 14.57 7.51 15.28
N THR A 151 15.68 6.77 15.37
CA THR A 151 17.02 7.32 15.11
C THR A 151 17.31 7.44 13.60
N LEU A 152 16.66 6.65 12.76
CA LEU A 152 16.83 6.66 11.31
C LEU A 152 16.12 7.85 10.66
N ARG A 153 16.56 8.15 9.44
CA ARG A 153 15.95 9.20 8.60
C ARG A 153 15.55 8.63 7.25
N ALA A 154 14.43 9.14 6.74
CA ALA A 154 13.94 8.79 5.42
C ALA A 154 14.85 9.33 4.31
N VAL A 155 15.00 8.55 3.23
CA VAL A 155 15.68 8.93 1.99
C VAL A 155 14.77 8.66 0.79
N GLU A 156 15.00 9.38 -0.31
CA GLU A 156 14.27 9.21 -1.55
C GLU A 156 14.60 7.87 -2.22
N ARG A 157 13.56 7.13 -2.59
CA ARG A 157 13.67 5.82 -3.25
C ARG A 157 14.21 5.91 -4.69
N LEU A 158 13.84 6.95 -5.41
CA LEU A 158 14.09 7.13 -6.84
C LEU A 158 14.90 8.40 -7.12
N PRO A 159 16.08 8.60 -6.50
CA PRO A 159 16.81 9.87 -6.58
C PRO A 159 17.19 10.25 -8.01
N GLN A 160 17.36 9.28 -8.93
CA GLN A 160 17.63 9.52 -10.35
C GLN A 160 16.46 10.17 -11.07
N TYR A 161 15.22 9.94 -10.65
CA TYR A 161 14.00 10.55 -11.21
C TYR A 161 13.55 11.76 -10.39
N ARG A 162 13.87 11.79 -9.09
CA ARG A 162 13.36 12.75 -8.10
C ARG A 162 14.47 13.49 -7.35
N PRO A 163 15.44 14.12 -8.06
CA PRO A 163 16.54 14.81 -7.38
C PRO A 163 16.04 15.98 -6.50
N GLY A 164 14.87 16.53 -6.78
CA GLY A 164 14.23 17.55 -5.97
C GLY A 164 13.74 17.02 -4.62
N SER A 165 13.22 15.80 -4.58
CA SER A 165 12.82 15.08 -3.36
C SER A 165 14.05 14.64 -2.56
N ALA A 166 15.08 14.11 -3.22
CA ALA A 166 16.32 13.67 -2.59
C ALA A 166 17.07 14.78 -1.80
N ARG A 167 16.79 16.06 -2.06
CA ARG A 167 17.33 17.18 -1.24
C ARG A 167 16.84 17.17 0.21
N TYR A 168 15.80 16.41 0.49
CA TYR A 168 15.23 16.25 1.84
C TYR A 168 15.68 14.97 2.52
N ASP A 169 16.60 14.21 1.94
CA ASP A 169 17.17 13.01 2.54
C ASP A 169 17.80 13.34 3.90
N GLY A 170 17.57 12.49 4.89
CA GLY A 170 18.09 12.67 6.23
C GLY A 170 17.30 13.66 7.11
N MET A 171 16.24 14.32 6.61
CA MET A 171 15.51 15.34 7.35
C MET A 171 14.34 14.81 8.18
N PHE A 172 13.74 13.68 7.79
CA PHE A 172 12.47 13.22 8.37
C PHE A 172 12.60 11.84 9.02
N GLN A 173 11.89 11.67 10.14
CA GLN A 173 11.83 10.40 10.86
C GLN A 173 10.84 9.43 10.23
N VAL A 174 10.98 8.14 10.57
CA VAL A 174 9.96 7.10 10.34
C VAL A 174 8.76 7.39 11.25
N LEU A 175 7.55 7.33 10.70
CA LEU A 175 6.31 7.62 11.40
C LEU A 175 5.61 6.35 11.87
N THR A 176 4.94 6.43 13.02
CA THR A 176 3.93 5.45 13.43
C THR A 176 2.60 5.73 12.76
N PHE A 177 1.73 4.74 12.70
CA PHE A 177 0.36 4.94 12.18
C PHE A 177 -0.44 5.91 13.06
N GLU A 178 -0.27 5.86 14.37
CA GLU A 178 -0.92 6.79 15.31
C GLU A 178 -0.49 8.25 15.07
N GLU A 179 0.81 8.50 14.88
CA GLU A 179 1.31 9.85 14.51
C GLU A 179 0.69 10.37 13.20
N ILE A 180 0.46 9.48 12.22
CA ILE A 180 -0.19 9.85 10.96
C ILE A 180 -1.66 10.18 11.17
N ILE A 181 -2.38 9.41 11.99
CA ILE A 181 -3.77 9.70 12.33
C ILE A 181 -3.91 11.06 13.02
N ASP A 182 -3.09 11.31 14.04
CA ASP A 182 -3.11 12.57 14.79
C ASP A 182 -2.76 13.77 13.90
N PHE A 183 -1.74 13.63 13.05
CA PHE A 183 -1.39 14.63 12.07
C PHE A 183 -2.55 14.91 11.09
N THR A 184 -3.18 13.86 10.58
CA THR A 184 -4.31 13.99 9.64
C THR A 184 -5.50 14.68 10.30
N ALA A 185 -5.79 14.36 11.56
CA ALA A 185 -6.84 15.01 12.34
C ALA A 185 -6.58 16.50 12.53
N ALA A 186 -5.33 16.87 12.86
CA ALA A 186 -4.92 18.26 13.01
C ALA A 186 -5.03 19.05 11.69
N GLU A 187 -4.54 18.48 10.58
CA GLU A 187 -4.63 19.09 9.25
C GLU A 187 -6.08 19.24 8.78
N ALA A 188 -6.93 18.24 9.04
CA ALA A 188 -8.36 18.30 8.72
C ALA A 188 -9.07 19.44 9.48
N ALA A 189 -8.78 19.57 10.77
CA ALA A 189 -9.32 20.64 11.61
C ALA A 189 -8.83 22.03 11.16
N ALA A 190 -7.53 22.16 10.89
CA ALA A 190 -6.95 23.42 10.44
C ALA A 190 -7.49 23.90 9.08
N ARG A 191 -7.85 22.97 8.19
CA ARG A 191 -8.35 23.26 6.84
C ARG A 191 -9.87 23.28 6.74
N GLY A 192 -10.58 22.88 7.78
CA GLY A 192 -12.05 22.79 7.78
C GLY A 192 -12.59 21.77 6.75
N ARG A 193 -11.81 20.74 6.40
CA ARG A 193 -12.23 19.67 5.49
C ARG A 193 -11.82 18.29 5.98
N ILE A 194 -12.59 17.28 5.64
CA ILE A 194 -12.26 15.87 5.91
C ILE A 194 -11.09 15.45 5.00
N ILE A 195 -10.14 14.71 5.58
CA ILE A 195 -9.04 14.06 4.88
C ILE A 195 -9.13 12.58 5.21
N GLY A 196 -9.34 11.72 4.22
CA GLY A 196 -9.42 10.28 4.43
C GLY A 196 -8.04 9.64 4.62
N LEU A 197 -8.05 8.44 5.14
CA LEU A 197 -6.87 7.57 5.26
C LEU A 197 -7.08 6.32 4.40
N VAL A 198 -6.03 5.89 3.68
CA VAL A 198 -6.08 4.64 2.90
C VAL A 198 -4.90 3.74 3.25
N PRO A 199 -4.84 3.23 4.50
CA PRO A 199 -3.72 2.41 4.98
C PRO A 199 -3.67 1.05 4.29
N GLU A 200 -2.45 0.61 3.88
CA GLU A 200 -2.18 -0.75 3.43
C GLU A 200 -1.53 -1.58 4.54
N LEU A 201 -2.04 -2.79 4.77
CA LEU A 201 -1.35 -3.78 5.60
C LEU A 201 -0.40 -4.58 4.70
N LYS A 202 0.91 -4.30 4.84
CA LYS A 202 1.97 -4.91 4.04
C LYS A 202 2.34 -6.29 4.57
N HIS A 203 2.51 -7.26 3.67
CA HIS A 203 3.10 -8.56 3.99
C HIS A 203 2.48 -9.26 5.21
N SER A 204 1.15 -9.22 5.38
CA SER A 204 0.45 -9.78 6.57
C SER A 204 0.83 -11.23 6.85
N THR A 205 0.91 -12.06 5.81
CA THR A 205 1.35 -13.47 5.92
C THR A 205 2.79 -13.59 6.44
N TYR A 206 3.69 -12.72 5.99
CA TYR A 206 5.07 -12.68 6.50
C TYR A 206 5.11 -12.27 7.97
N PHE A 207 4.50 -11.14 8.33
CA PHE A 207 4.49 -10.65 9.71
C PHE A 207 3.83 -11.65 10.68
N ALA A 208 2.75 -12.29 10.28
CA ALA A 208 2.15 -13.37 11.08
C ALA A 208 3.13 -14.53 11.29
N SER A 209 3.94 -14.88 10.29
CA SER A 209 4.90 -15.98 10.37
C SER A 209 6.07 -15.72 11.33
N VAL A 210 6.38 -14.45 11.58
CA VAL A 210 7.42 -14.03 12.54
C VAL A 210 6.84 -13.59 13.91
N GLY A 211 5.54 -13.86 14.14
CA GLY A 211 4.88 -13.59 15.43
C GLY A 211 4.43 -12.13 15.62
N LEU A 212 4.32 -11.37 14.54
CA LEU A 212 3.96 -9.94 14.53
C LEU A 212 2.70 -9.67 13.70
N PRO A 213 1.56 -10.35 13.90
CA PRO A 213 0.35 -10.14 13.11
C PRO A 213 -0.11 -8.68 13.21
N LEU A 214 -0.58 -8.12 12.07
CA LEU A 214 -0.89 -6.69 11.96
C LEU A 214 -2.34 -6.37 12.31
N GLU A 215 -3.29 -7.26 12.00
CA GLU A 215 -4.71 -6.98 11.87
C GLU A 215 -5.35 -6.49 13.17
N ASP A 216 -5.24 -7.25 14.26
CA ASP A 216 -5.90 -6.90 15.53
C ASP A 216 -5.31 -5.63 16.15
N ARG A 217 -4.01 -5.41 15.94
CA ARG A 217 -3.34 -4.18 16.37
C ARG A 217 -3.82 -2.99 15.56
N PHE A 218 -3.91 -3.13 14.25
CA PHE A 218 -4.44 -2.13 13.36
C PHE A 218 -5.90 -1.77 13.73
N LEU A 219 -6.75 -2.77 13.93
CA LEU A 219 -8.14 -2.56 14.35
C LEU A 219 -8.25 -1.85 15.70
N SER A 220 -7.36 -2.19 16.65
CA SER A 220 -7.30 -1.53 17.96
C SER A 220 -6.94 -0.04 17.84
N ILE A 221 -5.98 0.30 16.97
CA ILE A 221 -5.61 1.70 16.70
C ILE A 221 -6.79 2.46 16.08
N LEU A 222 -7.47 1.87 15.08
CA LEU A 222 -8.66 2.51 14.49
C LEU A 222 -9.75 2.78 15.51
N ALA A 223 -9.97 1.85 16.44
CA ALA A 223 -10.98 1.98 17.49
C ALA A 223 -10.60 3.01 18.57
N ALA A 224 -9.30 3.21 18.81
CA ALA A 224 -8.80 4.13 19.83
C ALA A 224 -8.89 5.61 19.42
N HIS A 225 -8.83 5.93 18.13
CA HIS A 225 -8.79 7.31 17.65
C HIS A 225 -10.17 7.80 17.19
N ASP A 226 -10.63 8.91 17.75
CA ASP A 226 -11.91 9.55 17.36
C ASP A 226 -11.96 9.88 15.87
N TYR A 227 -10.83 10.26 15.30
CA TYR A 227 -10.76 10.62 13.90
C TYR A 227 -11.13 9.46 12.99
N THR A 228 -10.51 8.30 13.16
CA THR A 228 -10.76 7.09 12.35
C THR A 228 -12.11 6.46 12.61
N ARG A 229 -12.68 6.65 13.81
CA ARG A 229 -14.06 6.20 14.12
C ARG A 229 -15.13 6.95 13.34
N ARG A 230 -14.87 8.19 12.92
CA ARG A 230 -15.88 9.09 12.34
C ARG A 230 -15.61 9.46 10.87
N ASN A 231 -14.36 9.41 10.44
CA ASN A 231 -13.95 9.88 9.13
C ASN A 231 -13.59 8.70 8.19
N PRO A 232 -13.58 8.92 6.88
CA PRO A 232 -13.38 7.84 5.92
C PRO A 232 -12.00 7.16 6.05
N VAL A 233 -12.03 5.83 6.12
CA VAL A 233 -10.83 4.98 6.04
C VAL A 233 -11.09 3.88 5.01
N GLN A 234 -10.17 3.72 4.05
CA GLN A 234 -10.16 2.61 3.10
C GLN A 234 -8.97 1.71 3.42
N ILE A 235 -9.24 0.49 3.87
CA ILE A 235 -8.21 -0.46 4.32
C ILE A 235 -7.83 -1.33 3.16
N GLN A 236 -6.56 -1.31 2.75
CA GLN A 236 -6.12 -2.02 1.56
C GLN A 236 -5.13 -3.16 1.87
N SER A 237 -5.15 -4.18 1.05
CA SER A 237 -4.20 -5.29 1.07
C SER A 237 -4.19 -6.05 -0.25
N PHE A 238 -3.04 -6.65 -0.59
CA PHE A 238 -2.93 -7.66 -1.66
C PHE A 238 -3.40 -9.04 -1.20
N GLU A 239 -3.44 -9.31 0.09
CA GLU A 239 -3.84 -10.60 0.64
C GLU A 239 -5.36 -10.66 0.85
N VAL A 240 -5.94 -11.83 0.61
CA VAL A 240 -7.38 -12.07 0.67
C VAL A 240 -7.85 -12.40 2.09
N ALA A 241 -7.07 -13.21 2.81
CA ALA A 241 -7.46 -13.74 4.12
C ALA A 241 -7.59 -12.63 5.17
N ASN A 242 -6.65 -11.67 5.18
CA ASN A 242 -6.69 -10.56 6.13
C ASN A 242 -7.88 -9.62 5.86
N LEU A 243 -8.23 -9.34 4.59
CA LEU A 243 -9.42 -8.54 4.25
C LEU A 243 -10.70 -9.26 4.68
N LYS A 244 -10.82 -10.57 4.46
CA LYS A 244 -11.96 -11.37 4.94
C LYS A 244 -12.05 -11.38 6.47
N TYR A 245 -10.90 -11.51 7.15
CA TYR A 245 -10.83 -11.41 8.61
C TYR A 245 -11.32 -10.04 9.09
N MET A 246 -10.82 -8.96 8.51
CA MET A 246 -11.24 -7.60 8.86
C MET A 246 -12.72 -7.36 8.56
N ARG A 247 -13.26 -7.86 7.44
CA ARG A 247 -14.69 -7.79 7.13
C ARG A 247 -15.52 -8.48 8.23
N GLY A 248 -15.09 -9.64 8.69
CA GLY A 248 -15.75 -10.36 9.80
C GLY A 248 -15.76 -9.56 11.11
N LYS A 249 -14.70 -8.81 11.41
CA LYS A 249 -14.60 -7.96 12.62
C LYS A 249 -15.37 -6.65 12.50
N LEU A 250 -15.26 -5.98 11.36
CA LEU A 250 -15.81 -4.63 11.14
C LEU A 250 -17.29 -4.66 10.71
N GLY A 251 -17.74 -5.73 10.04
CA GLY A 251 -19.01 -5.71 9.34
C GLY A 251 -19.04 -4.67 8.22
N GLN A 252 -20.23 -4.16 7.91
CA GLN A 252 -20.42 -3.04 7.00
C GLN A 252 -20.53 -1.74 7.80
N ARG A 253 -19.67 -0.75 7.50
CA ARG A 253 -19.68 0.57 8.17
C ARG A 253 -19.58 1.67 7.15
N ALA A 254 -20.34 2.76 7.37
CA ALA A 254 -20.45 3.87 6.42
C ALA A 254 -19.11 4.56 6.12
N ASN A 255 -18.23 4.64 7.14
CA ASN A 255 -16.95 5.32 7.03
C ASN A 255 -15.78 4.38 6.70
N LEU A 256 -15.98 3.06 6.70
CA LEU A 256 -14.91 2.08 6.45
C LEU A 256 -15.18 1.32 5.15
N ARG A 257 -14.16 1.19 4.31
CA ARG A 257 -14.17 0.34 3.12
C ARG A 257 -12.98 -0.59 3.15
N LEU A 258 -13.16 -1.78 2.59
CA LEU A 258 -12.06 -2.71 2.33
C LEU A 258 -11.74 -2.68 0.85
N MET A 259 -10.45 -2.59 0.53
CA MET A 259 -9.92 -2.47 -0.82
C MET A 259 -9.01 -3.65 -1.13
N GLN A 260 -9.39 -4.46 -2.11
CA GLN A 260 -8.55 -5.52 -2.62
C GLN A 260 -7.59 -4.97 -3.67
N LEU A 261 -6.31 -4.93 -3.36
CA LEU A 261 -5.25 -4.65 -4.32
C LEU A 261 -5.02 -5.88 -5.21
N VAL A 262 -4.82 -5.67 -6.51
CA VAL A 262 -4.50 -6.72 -7.46
C VAL A 262 -3.41 -6.26 -8.42
N ILE A 263 -2.65 -7.21 -9.02
CA ILE A 263 -1.58 -6.92 -10.00
C ILE A 263 -1.90 -7.45 -11.41
N ALA A 264 -3.09 -7.91 -11.71
CA ALA A 264 -3.56 -8.36 -13.02
C ALA A 264 -2.62 -9.36 -13.75
N GLU A 265 -1.83 -10.15 -13.01
CA GLU A 265 -0.89 -11.17 -13.51
C GLU A 265 -1.24 -12.56 -12.95
N ASN A 266 -0.63 -13.59 -13.54
CA ASN A 266 -0.78 -14.98 -13.08
C ASN A 266 0.09 -15.30 -11.84
N VAL A 267 0.14 -14.35 -10.90
CA VAL A 267 0.77 -14.48 -9.59
C VAL A 267 -0.32 -14.66 -8.54
N ARG A 268 -0.06 -15.46 -7.53
CA ARG A 268 -1.02 -15.71 -6.43
C ARG A 268 -0.81 -14.72 -5.30
N PRO A 269 -1.88 -14.23 -4.62
CA PRO A 269 -1.74 -13.60 -3.31
C PRO A 269 -0.93 -14.49 -2.37
N MET A 270 -0.12 -13.90 -1.49
CA MET A 270 0.85 -14.67 -0.67
C MET A 270 0.14 -15.60 0.31
N ASP A 271 -0.93 -15.18 0.93
CA ASP A 271 -1.76 -16.00 1.81
C ASP A 271 -2.36 -17.20 1.07
N VAL A 272 -2.85 -17.01 -0.16
CA VAL A 272 -3.35 -18.07 -1.03
C VAL A 272 -2.23 -19.04 -1.39
N ALA A 273 -1.06 -18.53 -1.79
CA ALA A 273 0.10 -19.36 -2.13
C ALA A 273 0.57 -20.20 -0.94
N LYS A 274 0.64 -19.60 0.25
CA LYS A 274 1.06 -20.28 1.49
C LYS A 274 0.05 -21.34 1.94
N ALA A 275 -1.25 -21.10 1.71
CA ALA A 275 -2.29 -22.08 1.98
C ALA A 275 -2.40 -23.20 0.92
N GLY A 276 -1.56 -23.20 -0.13
CA GLY A 276 -1.59 -24.19 -1.22
C GLY A 276 -2.72 -23.94 -2.24
N GLY A 277 -3.40 -22.80 -2.17
CA GLY A 277 -4.45 -22.41 -3.11
C GLY A 277 -3.90 -22.04 -4.50
N THR A 278 -4.78 -21.95 -5.48
CA THR A 278 -4.43 -21.74 -6.90
C THR A 278 -4.91 -20.41 -7.47
N LEU A 279 -5.72 -19.66 -6.73
CA LEU A 279 -6.27 -18.37 -7.18
C LEU A 279 -5.13 -17.39 -7.51
N THR A 280 -5.17 -16.80 -8.70
CA THR A 280 -4.22 -15.78 -9.15
C THR A 280 -4.87 -14.41 -9.24
N PHE A 281 -4.07 -13.34 -9.19
CA PHE A 281 -4.57 -11.98 -9.36
C PHE A 281 -5.25 -11.77 -10.73
N ALA A 282 -4.74 -12.41 -11.80
CA ALA A 282 -5.41 -12.37 -13.10
C ALA A 282 -6.83 -12.97 -13.05
N GLN A 283 -7.02 -14.06 -12.31
CA GLN A 283 -8.35 -14.65 -12.11
C GLN A 283 -9.25 -13.73 -11.27
N MET A 284 -8.70 -13.01 -10.28
CA MET A 284 -9.45 -12.05 -9.47
C MET A 284 -9.96 -10.87 -10.30
N CYS A 285 -9.29 -10.50 -11.40
CA CYS A 285 -9.72 -9.45 -12.32
C CYS A 285 -10.77 -9.91 -13.35
N THR A 286 -11.17 -11.18 -13.36
CA THR A 286 -12.28 -11.66 -14.22
C THR A 286 -13.64 -11.30 -13.64
N PRO A 287 -14.73 -11.30 -14.44
CA PRO A 287 -16.09 -11.07 -13.92
C PRO A 287 -16.49 -12.03 -12.78
N ALA A 288 -15.96 -13.26 -12.76
CA ALA A 288 -16.18 -14.20 -11.66
C ALA A 288 -15.38 -13.80 -10.42
N GLY A 289 -14.09 -13.48 -10.58
CA GLY A 289 -13.24 -13.04 -9.47
C GLY A 289 -13.72 -11.73 -8.84
N LEU A 290 -14.21 -10.78 -9.63
CA LEU A 290 -14.80 -9.53 -9.13
C LEU A 290 -16.05 -9.79 -8.29
N ARG A 291 -16.92 -10.75 -8.68
CA ARG A 291 -18.05 -11.18 -7.83
C ARG A 291 -17.59 -11.76 -6.50
N ASP A 292 -16.49 -12.51 -6.49
CA ASP A 292 -15.94 -13.08 -5.27
C ASP A 292 -15.33 -11.99 -4.37
N ILE A 293 -14.63 -11.00 -4.95
CA ILE A 293 -14.13 -9.83 -4.21
C ILE A 293 -15.27 -9.06 -3.57
N ALA A 294 -16.37 -8.82 -4.27
CA ALA A 294 -17.52 -8.06 -3.78
C ALA A 294 -18.19 -8.69 -2.54
N GLN A 295 -17.90 -9.95 -2.22
CA GLN A 295 -18.40 -10.60 -1.00
C GLN A 295 -17.71 -10.09 0.27
N TYR A 296 -16.47 -9.56 0.18
CA TYR A 296 -15.67 -9.16 1.33
C TYR A 296 -15.04 -7.76 1.21
N ALA A 297 -14.91 -7.21 0.01
CA ALA A 297 -14.35 -5.88 -0.23
C ALA A 297 -15.36 -4.96 -0.93
N ASP A 298 -15.11 -3.66 -0.85
CA ASP A 298 -15.96 -2.59 -1.41
C ASP A 298 -15.29 -1.96 -2.65
N VAL A 299 -13.98 -2.18 -2.79
CA VAL A 299 -13.13 -1.58 -3.81
C VAL A 299 -12.18 -2.64 -4.36
N VAL A 300 -11.96 -2.61 -5.67
CA VAL A 300 -10.83 -3.29 -6.32
C VAL A 300 -9.85 -2.23 -6.83
N ALA A 301 -8.56 -2.40 -6.51
CA ALA A 301 -7.52 -1.44 -6.89
C ALA A 301 -6.45 -2.14 -7.76
N PRO A 302 -6.59 -2.09 -9.08
CA PRO A 302 -5.63 -2.66 -10.03
C PRO A 302 -4.52 -1.67 -10.39
N PRO A 303 -3.39 -2.13 -10.99
CA PRO A 303 -2.45 -1.22 -11.62
C PRO A 303 -3.14 -0.50 -12.80
N THR A 304 -2.75 0.75 -13.07
CA THR A 304 -3.32 1.54 -14.17
C THR A 304 -3.36 0.77 -15.49
N ARG A 305 -2.30 0.01 -15.79
CA ARG A 305 -2.19 -0.76 -17.05
C ARG A 305 -3.15 -1.95 -17.16
N ALA A 306 -3.86 -2.29 -16.11
CA ALA A 306 -4.99 -3.24 -16.19
C ALA A 306 -6.26 -2.60 -16.76
N LEU A 307 -6.42 -1.27 -16.59
CA LEU A 307 -7.53 -0.53 -17.19
C LEU A 307 -7.27 -0.22 -18.66
N ILE A 308 -6.07 0.27 -18.97
CA ILE A 308 -5.64 0.54 -20.33
C ILE A 308 -4.22 -0.03 -20.50
N PRO A 309 -4.07 -1.21 -21.13
CA PRO A 309 -2.77 -1.81 -21.39
C PRO A 309 -1.89 -0.96 -22.31
N LEU A 310 -0.61 -1.30 -22.37
CA LEU A 310 0.29 -0.71 -23.36
C LEU A 310 0.45 -1.65 -24.57
N LYS A 311 0.47 -1.06 -25.75
CA LYS A 311 0.93 -1.71 -26.98
C LYS A 311 2.45 -1.94 -26.95
N LYS A 312 2.98 -2.63 -27.95
CA LYS A 312 4.41 -2.94 -28.06
C LYS A 312 5.29 -1.68 -28.19
N ASP A 313 4.76 -0.61 -28.74
CA ASP A 313 5.45 0.69 -28.89
C ASP A 313 5.36 1.56 -27.62
N GLY A 314 4.70 1.07 -26.56
CA GLY A 314 4.51 1.77 -25.30
C GLY A 314 3.35 2.76 -25.30
N SER A 315 2.60 2.91 -26.40
CA SER A 315 1.38 3.72 -26.45
C SER A 315 0.22 3.01 -25.77
N LEU A 316 -0.83 3.73 -25.38
CA LEU A 316 -2.03 3.15 -24.80
C LEU A 316 -2.79 2.28 -25.82
N ASP A 317 -3.27 1.15 -25.33
CA ASP A 317 -4.17 0.26 -26.09
C ASP A 317 -5.65 0.61 -25.81
N GLN A 318 -6.55 -0.29 -26.18
CA GLN A 318 -7.98 -0.18 -25.88
C GLN A 318 -8.26 -0.34 -24.39
N THR A 319 -9.26 0.38 -23.91
CA THR A 319 -9.76 0.23 -22.52
C THR A 319 -10.30 -1.18 -22.30
N SER A 320 -9.90 -1.81 -21.19
CA SER A 320 -10.45 -3.10 -20.77
C SER A 320 -11.89 -2.94 -20.23
N SER A 321 -12.60 -4.06 -20.08
CA SER A 321 -13.92 -4.06 -19.44
C SER A 321 -13.91 -4.04 -17.91
N LEU A 322 -12.73 -3.95 -17.28
CA LEU A 322 -12.56 -4.17 -15.84
C LEU A 322 -13.41 -3.21 -15.00
N VAL A 323 -13.47 -1.93 -15.36
CA VAL A 323 -14.28 -0.92 -14.64
C VAL A 323 -15.76 -1.27 -14.73
N ASP A 324 -16.26 -1.52 -15.93
CA ASP A 324 -17.67 -1.88 -16.15
C ASP A 324 -18.05 -3.19 -15.42
N ASP A 325 -17.16 -4.18 -15.45
CA ASP A 325 -17.40 -5.47 -14.81
C ASP A 325 -17.38 -5.38 -13.29
N ALA A 326 -16.51 -4.54 -12.72
CA ALA A 326 -16.48 -4.24 -11.29
C ALA A 326 -17.74 -3.48 -10.84
N HIS A 327 -18.15 -2.46 -11.58
CA HIS A 327 -19.37 -1.69 -11.28
C HIS A 327 -20.64 -2.54 -11.32
N LYS A 328 -20.75 -3.51 -12.25
CA LYS A 328 -21.90 -4.45 -12.31
C LYS A 328 -22.08 -5.27 -11.02
N VAL A 329 -21.02 -5.48 -10.26
CA VAL A 329 -21.06 -6.21 -8.98
C VAL A 329 -20.97 -5.30 -7.75
N GLY A 330 -21.04 -3.97 -7.95
CA GLY A 330 -21.03 -2.97 -6.88
C GLY A 330 -19.67 -2.61 -6.30
N LEU A 331 -18.58 -3.05 -6.93
CA LEU A 331 -17.22 -2.65 -6.56
C LEU A 331 -16.87 -1.30 -7.17
N ARG A 332 -16.18 -0.44 -6.40
CA ARG A 332 -15.47 0.73 -6.93
C ARG A 332 -14.14 0.28 -7.53
N VAL A 333 -13.61 1.10 -8.46
CA VAL A 333 -12.32 0.87 -9.10
C VAL A 333 -11.40 2.07 -8.84
N GLU A 334 -10.30 1.83 -8.13
CA GLU A 334 -9.37 2.88 -7.71
C GLU A 334 -7.93 2.45 -8.07
N PRO A 335 -7.48 2.70 -9.32
CA PRO A 335 -6.20 2.20 -9.82
C PRO A 335 -4.99 2.92 -9.22
N TRP A 336 -3.84 2.22 -9.20
CA TRP A 336 -2.52 2.68 -8.78
C TRP A 336 -1.47 2.45 -9.87
N THR A 337 -0.45 3.24 -10.04
CA THR A 337 -0.13 4.55 -9.49
C THR A 337 0.25 5.47 -10.64
N PHE A 338 -0.30 6.67 -10.70
CA PHE A 338 0.13 7.70 -11.64
C PHE A 338 1.38 8.40 -11.13
N ARG A 339 2.38 8.53 -11.99
CA ARG A 339 3.67 9.15 -11.70
C ARG A 339 3.99 10.19 -12.77
N PRO A 340 4.58 11.35 -12.40
CA PRO A 340 4.73 12.47 -13.34
C PRO A 340 5.98 12.40 -14.23
N GLU A 341 6.89 11.46 -14.00
CA GLU A 341 8.12 11.38 -14.77
C GLU A 341 7.89 10.66 -16.11
N ASN A 342 8.51 11.12 -17.19
CA ASN A 342 8.37 10.55 -18.55
C ASN A 342 8.54 9.03 -18.56
N HIS A 343 9.45 8.49 -17.75
CA HIS A 343 9.70 7.05 -17.62
C HIS A 343 8.43 6.24 -17.39
N PHE A 344 7.51 6.75 -16.58
CA PHE A 344 6.30 6.03 -16.15
C PHE A 344 5.08 6.30 -17.05
N LEU A 345 5.12 7.35 -17.86
CA LEU A 345 4.04 7.70 -18.77
C LEU A 345 3.96 6.74 -19.95
N ALA A 346 2.78 6.54 -20.50
CA ALA A 346 2.64 5.93 -21.81
C ALA A 346 3.28 6.81 -22.88
N ALA A 347 3.73 6.20 -23.98
CA ALA A 347 4.46 6.89 -25.05
C ALA A 347 3.67 8.08 -25.63
N ASP A 348 2.33 7.98 -25.66
CA ASP A 348 1.43 9.05 -26.11
C ASP A 348 1.58 10.36 -25.34
N PHE A 349 2.05 10.31 -24.10
CA PHE A 349 2.10 11.46 -23.19
C PHE A 349 3.50 11.90 -22.85
N ARG A 350 4.54 11.22 -23.36
CA ARG A 350 5.93 11.60 -23.15
C ARG A 350 6.29 12.85 -23.96
N ASN A 351 7.23 13.62 -23.42
CA ASN A 351 7.86 14.72 -24.15
C ASN A 351 9.36 14.42 -24.39
N ASN A 352 10.05 15.30 -25.10
CA ASN A 352 11.45 15.12 -25.47
C ASN A 352 12.46 15.58 -24.39
N ALA A 353 12.02 15.83 -23.15
CA ALA A 353 12.89 16.34 -22.09
C ALA A 353 13.77 15.25 -21.42
N GLY A 354 13.65 14.01 -21.88
CA GLY A 354 14.36 12.85 -21.36
C GLY A 354 13.51 11.99 -20.41
N ASP A 355 13.98 10.78 -20.18
CA ASP A 355 13.24 9.72 -19.45
C ASP A 355 13.00 10.09 -17.98
N THR A 356 13.97 10.75 -17.34
CA THR A 356 13.88 11.16 -15.93
C THR A 356 13.15 12.48 -15.71
N ALA A 357 12.77 13.18 -16.78
CA ALA A 357 12.13 14.48 -16.66
C ALA A 357 10.70 14.37 -16.11
N ARG A 358 10.37 15.23 -15.14
CA ARG A 358 9.01 15.46 -14.71
C ARG A 358 8.22 16.13 -15.84
N ASN A 359 7.12 15.53 -16.25
CA ASN A 359 6.26 15.97 -17.36
C ASN A 359 4.83 16.21 -16.87
N GLU A 360 4.54 17.40 -16.37
CA GLU A 360 3.26 17.77 -15.79
C GLU A 360 2.12 17.67 -16.79
N ALA A 361 2.32 18.24 -18.00
CA ALA A 361 1.28 18.24 -19.04
C ALA A 361 0.95 16.81 -19.51
N GLY A 362 1.97 15.95 -19.69
CA GLY A 362 1.77 14.56 -20.06
C GLY A 362 1.07 13.76 -18.97
N SER A 363 1.47 13.96 -17.70
CA SER A 363 0.82 13.31 -16.56
C SER A 363 -0.66 13.69 -16.45
N ILE A 364 -0.99 14.98 -16.54
CA ILE A 364 -2.38 15.46 -16.52
C ILE A 364 -3.18 14.85 -17.67
N ALA A 365 -2.62 14.83 -18.88
CA ALA A 365 -3.29 14.28 -20.06
C ALA A 365 -3.53 12.77 -19.92
N GLU A 366 -2.55 12.02 -19.40
CA GLU A 366 -2.72 10.59 -19.13
C GLU A 366 -3.79 10.34 -18.08
N ILE A 367 -3.79 11.04 -16.94
CA ILE A 367 -4.81 10.90 -15.89
C ILE A 367 -6.21 11.21 -16.49
N LYS A 368 -6.37 12.28 -17.28
CA LYS A 368 -7.65 12.60 -17.96
C LYS A 368 -8.13 11.45 -18.85
N ARG A 369 -7.20 10.78 -19.56
CA ARG A 369 -7.55 9.61 -20.39
C ARG A 369 -8.08 8.44 -19.55
N TYR A 370 -7.53 8.25 -18.33
CA TYR A 370 -8.00 7.22 -17.40
C TYR A 370 -9.29 7.59 -16.67
N ILE A 371 -9.53 8.85 -16.35
CA ILE A 371 -10.82 9.32 -15.80
C ILE A 371 -11.97 8.94 -16.75
N ALA A 372 -11.75 9.02 -18.06
CA ALA A 372 -12.75 8.65 -19.06
C ALA A 372 -13.13 7.14 -19.05
N THR A 373 -12.41 6.28 -18.31
CA THR A 373 -12.79 4.88 -18.09
C THR A 373 -13.90 4.70 -17.07
N GLY A 374 -14.24 5.75 -16.30
CA GLY A 374 -15.22 5.68 -15.23
C GLY A 374 -14.64 5.25 -13.87
N MET A 375 -13.32 5.27 -13.67
CA MET A 375 -12.71 4.96 -12.36
C MET A 375 -13.22 5.88 -11.26
N ASP A 376 -13.33 5.37 -10.02
CA ASP A 376 -13.92 6.10 -8.87
C ASP A 376 -12.91 6.92 -8.06
N GLY A 377 -11.65 6.64 -8.22
CA GLY A 377 -10.52 7.33 -7.58
C GLY A 377 -9.21 6.83 -8.17
N PHE A 378 -8.08 7.40 -7.76
CA PHE A 378 -6.78 6.95 -8.23
C PHE A 378 -5.64 7.38 -7.30
N PHE A 379 -4.62 6.54 -7.24
CA PHE A 379 -3.38 6.83 -6.52
C PHE A 379 -2.41 7.59 -7.40
N THR A 380 -1.84 8.66 -6.87
CA THR A 380 -0.83 9.46 -7.57
C THR A 380 0.30 9.89 -6.64
N ASP A 381 1.53 9.87 -7.16
CA ASP A 381 2.71 10.40 -6.47
C ASP A 381 2.71 11.96 -6.44
N ASP A 382 1.82 12.58 -7.21
CA ASP A 382 1.65 14.03 -7.31
C ASP A 382 0.18 14.47 -7.28
N PRO A 383 -0.38 14.70 -6.09
CA PRO A 383 -1.78 15.08 -5.95
C PRO A 383 -2.17 16.39 -6.65
N ALA A 384 -1.25 17.36 -6.80
CA ALA A 384 -1.54 18.59 -7.52
C ALA A 384 -1.90 18.32 -9.00
N LEU A 385 -1.14 17.43 -9.65
CA LEU A 385 -1.43 17.01 -11.03
C LEU A 385 -2.71 16.18 -11.11
N GLY A 386 -2.96 15.35 -10.10
CA GLY A 386 -4.23 14.63 -9.96
C GLY A 386 -5.42 15.60 -9.93
N ARG A 387 -5.35 16.67 -9.13
CA ARG A 387 -6.39 17.72 -9.09
C ARG A 387 -6.51 18.49 -10.40
N ALA A 388 -5.40 18.85 -11.03
CA ALA A 388 -5.41 19.51 -12.32
C ALA A 388 -6.05 18.66 -13.43
N ALA A 389 -6.00 17.34 -13.31
CA ALA A 389 -6.66 16.43 -14.25
C ALA A 389 -8.19 16.37 -14.05
N LEU A 390 -8.71 16.75 -12.88
CA LEU A 390 -10.15 16.81 -12.59
C LEU A 390 -10.80 18.17 -12.92
N ALA A 391 -9.97 19.19 -13.15
CA ALA A 391 -10.43 20.50 -13.60
C ALA A 391 -10.63 20.51 -15.15
#